data_8bf90b6e71fdc8d8970cdcd262ca63ee
#
_entry.id   8bf90b6e71fdc8d8970cdcd262ca63ee
#
_cell.length_a   1.000
_cell.length_b   1.000
_cell.length_c   1.000
_cell.angle_alpha   90.00
_cell.angle_beta   90.00
_cell.angle_gamma   90.00
#
_symmetry.space_group_name_H-M   'P 1'
#
loop_
_entity.id
_entity.type
_entity.pdbx_description
1 polymer ?
#
loop_
_entity_poly.entity_id
_entity_poly.type
_entity_poly.pdbx_seq_one_letter_code
_entity_poly.pdbx_strand_id
1 'polypeptide(L)'
;MRNIPVLSARGASLADAYEKALVALYQHGVRISTQYDREGDPPSIDATMNITVEDPLADPMIHKALPGGIEDLREYVMEVEGAKDHWVKNMNDPDDTRWEYTYHGRLADYGVWRELRDGESVEAGPFKVRQ
;
A
#
# COMPACT_ATOMS: atom_id res chain seq x y z
N MET A 1 -22.45 -12.63 -6.68
CA MET A 1 -21.06 -12.12 -6.61
C MET A 1 -20.93 -11.03 -7.66
N ARG A 2 -20.64 -9.77 -7.32
CA ARG A 2 -20.44 -8.73 -8.34
C ARG A 2 -19.03 -8.88 -8.88
N ASN A 3 -18.88 -8.97 -10.20
CA ASN A 3 -17.55 -9.01 -10.81
C ASN A 3 -16.89 -7.64 -10.68
N ILE A 4 -15.69 -7.61 -10.17
CA ILE A 4 -14.85 -6.40 -10.13
C ILE A 4 -14.42 -6.09 -11.57
N PRO A 5 -14.71 -4.89 -12.10
CA PRO A 5 -14.35 -4.54 -13.47
C PRO A 5 -12.83 -4.36 -13.60
N VAL A 6 -12.30 -4.63 -14.79
CA VAL A 6 -10.93 -4.29 -15.18
C VAL A 6 -10.98 -3.02 -16.03
N LEU A 7 -10.35 -1.96 -15.53
CA LEU A 7 -10.32 -0.64 -16.14
C LEU A 7 -8.90 -0.29 -16.58
N SER A 8 -8.78 0.66 -17.50
CA SER A 8 -7.49 1.19 -17.93
C SER A 8 -7.51 2.70 -17.92
N ALA A 9 -6.42 3.30 -17.44
CA ALA A 9 -6.17 4.74 -17.53
C ALA A 9 -4.79 4.99 -18.13
N ARG A 10 -4.66 6.00 -18.99
CA ARG A 10 -3.40 6.40 -19.60
C ARG A 10 -3.23 7.91 -19.50
N GLY A 11 -2.13 8.36 -18.90
CA GLY A 11 -1.80 9.74 -18.72
C GLY A 11 -0.42 10.11 -19.22
N ALA A 12 -0.26 11.36 -19.65
CA ALA A 12 1.03 11.89 -20.09
C ALA A 12 2.01 12.04 -18.90
N SER A 13 1.50 12.36 -17.71
CA SER A 13 2.26 12.48 -16.47
C SER A 13 1.60 11.68 -15.33
N LEU A 14 2.27 11.60 -14.18
CA LEU A 14 1.69 11.01 -12.98
C LEU A 14 0.38 11.68 -12.55
N ALA A 15 0.34 13.01 -12.56
CA ALA A 15 -0.85 13.78 -12.19
C ALA A 15 -2.03 13.53 -13.16
N ASP A 16 -1.77 13.50 -14.47
CA ASP A 16 -2.78 13.23 -15.49
C ASP A 16 -3.31 11.78 -15.39
N ALA A 17 -2.42 10.81 -15.20
CA ALA A 17 -2.80 9.41 -15.04
C ALA A 17 -3.62 9.18 -13.76
N TYR A 18 -3.27 9.84 -12.65
CA TYR A 18 -4.01 9.80 -11.40
C TYR A 18 -5.43 10.32 -11.56
N GLU A 19 -5.61 11.49 -12.17
CA GLU A 19 -6.93 12.07 -12.41
C GLU A 19 -7.81 11.16 -13.28
N LYS A 20 -7.27 10.67 -14.40
CA LYS A 20 -7.98 9.76 -15.30
C LYS A 20 -8.35 8.43 -14.62
N ALA A 21 -7.47 7.89 -13.80
CA ALA A 21 -7.75 6.68 -13.04
C ALA A 21 -8.90 6.88 -12.04
N LEU A 22 -8.90 7.99 -11.30
CA LEU A 22 -9.99 8.34 -10.38
C LEU A 22 -11.32 8.54 -11.10
N VAL A 23 -11.32 9.23 -12.23
CA VAL A 23 -12.54 9.43 -13.04
C VAL A 23 -13.07 8.10 -13.56
N ALA A 24 -12.22 7.25 -14.11
CA ALA A 24 -12.61 5.92 -14.58
C ALA A 24 -13.16 5.04 -13.44
N LEU A 25 -12.51 5.06 -12.27
CA LEU A 25 -12.98 4.35 -11.09
C LEU A 25 -14.36 4.83 -10.64
N TYR A 26 -14.54 6.14 -10.54
CA TYR A 26 -15.82 6.73 -10.11
C TYR A 26 -16.97 6.39 -11.06
N GLN A 27 -16.72 6.40 -12.38
CA GLN A 27 -17.73 6.17 -13.42
C GLN A 27 -18.06 4.68 -13.60
N HIS A 28 -17.09 3.80 -13.46
CA HIS A 28 -17.19 2.40 -13.90
C HIS A 28 -16.89 1.38 -12.81
N GLY A 29 -16.37 1.81 -11.65
CA GLY A 29 -16.12 0.92 -10.52
C GLY A 29 -17.40 0.38 -9.87
N VAL A 30 -17.27 -0.69 -9.11
CA VAL A 30 -18.37 -1.28 -8.35
C VAL A 30 -18.34 -0.82 -6.91
N ARG A 31 -19.51 -0.55 -6.33
CA ARG A 31 -19.62 -0.22 -4.92
C ARG A 31 -19.55 -1.49 -4.10
N ILE A 32 -18.64 -1.51 -3.13
CA ILE A 32 -18.42 -2.61 -2.20
C ILE A 32 -18.37 -2.08 -0.77
N SER A 33 -18.67 -2.94 0.19
CA SER A 33 -18.38 -2.67 1.60
C SER A 33 -17.01 -3.24 1.95
N THR A 34 -16.25 -2.49 2.74
CA THR A 34 -14.93 -2.89 3.22
C THR A 34 -14.90 -2.93 4.75
N GLN A 35 -13.87 -3.54 5.31
CA GLN A 35 -13.64 -3.55 6.75
C GLN A 35 -13.32 -2.16 7.35
N TYR A 36 -13.09 -1.16 6.51
CA TYR A 36 -12.77 0.21 6.92
C TYR A 36 -13.98 1.14 6.90
N ASP A 37 -15.12 0.69 6.34
CA ASP A 37 -16.33 1.48 6.26
C ASP A 37 -16.93 1.66 7.67
N ARG A 38 -17.27 2.89 8.03
CA ARG A 38 -17.99 3.21 9.26
C ARG A 38 -19.49 3.25 8.99
N GLU A 39 -20.28 3.13 10.05
CA GLU A 39 -21.73 3.30 9.94
C GLU A 39 -22.06 4.70 9.40
N GLY A 40 -22.81 4.75 8.30
CA GLY A 40 -23.17 5.99 7.62
C GLY A 40 -22.21 6.47 6.53
N ASP A 41 -21.05 5.82 6.37
CA ASP A 41 -20.14 6.16 5.27
C ASP A 41 -20.71 5.70 3.90
N PRO A 42 -20.42 6.44 2.82
CA PRO A 42 -20.71 5.95 1.50
C PRO A 42 -19.85 4.69 1.20
N PRO A 43 -20.40 3.70 0.48
CA PRO A 43 -19.65 2.50 0.15
C PRO A 43 -18.41 2.82 -0.67
N SER A 44 -17.33 2.10 -0.42
CA SER A 44 -16.10 2.16 -1.23
C SER A 44 -16.36 1.80 -2.69
N ILE A 45 -15.53 2.29 -3.60
CA ILE A 45 -15.60 1.96 -5.03
C ILE A 45 -14.35 1.16 -5.38
N ASP A 46 -14.53 0.02 -6.04
CA ASP A 46 -13.45 -0.91 -6.36
C ASP A 46 -13.40 -1.24 -7.85
N ALA A 47 -12.20 -1.41 -8.36
CA ALA A 47 -11.88 -1.91 -9.70
C ALA A 47 -10.45 -2.43 -9.76
N THR A 48 -10.19 -3.40 -10.63
CA THR A 48 -8.82 -3.66 -11.06
C THR A 48 -8.42 -2.59 -12.07
N MET A 49 -7.31 -1.89 -11.83
CA MET A 49 -6.90 -0.75 -12.65
C MET A 49 -5.52 -0.97 -13.28
N ASN A 50 -5.44 -0.89 -14.61
CA ASN A 50 -4.18 -0.78 -15.34
C ASN A 50 -3.87 0.69 -15.62
N ILE A 51 -2.81 1.23 -15.03
CA ILE A 51 -2.43 2.63 -15.19
C ILE A 51 -1.13 2.70 -16.00
N THR A 52 -1.16 3.46 -17.10
CA THR A 52 0.02 3.75 -17.91
C THR A 52 0.37 5.22 -17.78
N VAL A 53 1.61 5.51 -17.41
CA VAL A 53 2.19 6.86 -17.36
C VAL A 53 3.23 6.96 -18.46
N GLU A 54 3.07 7.89 -19.39
CA GLU A 54 3.97 8.03 -20.54
C GLU A 54 5.32 8.64 -20.15
N ASP A 55 5.29 9.69 -19.33
CA ASP A 55 6.49 10.32 -18.76
C ASP A 55 6.30 10.49 -17.23
N PRO A 56 6.80 9.56 -16.43
CA PRO A 56 6.64 9.62 -14.98
C PRO A 56 7.45 10.73 -14.29
N LEU A 57 8.39 11.34 -14.99
CA LEU A 57 9.21 12.45 -14.48
C LEU A 57 8.74 13.82 -14.96
N ALA A 58 7.70 13.87 -15.81
CA ALA A 58 7.12 15.15 -16.27
C ALA A 58 6.42 15.89 -15.13
N ASP A 59 6.62 17.18 -15.05
CA ASP A 59 5.90 18.05 -14.13
C ASP A 59 4.43 18.29 -14.57
N PRO A 60 3.49 18.41 -13.61
CA PRO A 60 3.67 18.16 -12.18
C PRO A 60 3.65 16.66 -11.86
N MET A 61 4.60 16.18 -11.06
CA MET A 61 4.62 14.78 -10.60
C MET A 61 3.57 14.50 -9.54
N ILE A 62 3.04 15.53 -8.88
CA ILE A 62 2.02 15.41 -7.84
C ILE A 62 0.75 16.10 -8.29
N HIS A 63 -0.39 15.40 -8.23
CA HIS A 63 -1.69 16.01 -8.53
C HIS A 63 -2.14 16.91 -7.37
N LYS A 64 -2.67 18.11 -7.72
CA LYS A 64 -3.13 19.13 -6.73
C LYS A 64 -4.23 18.66 -5.78
N ALA A 65 -4.99 17.64 -6.17
CA ALA A 65 -6.04 17.05 -5.33
C ALA A 65 -5.58 15.83 -4.52
N LEU A 66 -4.26 15.53 -4.50
CA LEU A 66 -3.75 14.51 -3.61
C LEU A 66 -3.95 14.97 -2.16
N PRO A 67 -4.48 14.11 -1.27
CA PRO A 67 -4.78 14.52 0.10
C PRO A 67 -3.55 14.82 0.95
N GLY A 68 -2.36 14.37 0.56
CA GLY A 68 -1.10 14.65 1.22
C GLY A 68 -0.30 15.76 0.53
N GLY A 69 0.52 16.49 1.30
CA GLY A 69 1.44 17.51 0.82
C GLY A 69 2.88 17.00 0.63
N ILE A 70 3.79 17.92 0.34
CA ILE A 70 5.24 17.63 0.18
C ILE A 70 5.84 17.04 1.46
N GLU A 71 5.40 17.48 2.63
CA GLU A 71 5.92 16.96 3.90
C GLU A 71 5.50 15.50 4.13
N ASP A 72 4.25 15.15 3.80
CA ASP A 72 3.79 13.75 3.87
C ASP A 72 4.58 12.86 2.91
N LEU A 73 4.90 13.38 1.72
CA LEU A 73 5.71 12.67 0.75
C LEU A 73 7.16 12.45 1.25
N ARG A 74 7.75 13.45 1.92
CA ARG A 74 9.08 13.30 2.54
C ARG A 74 9.09 12.23 3.61
N GLU A 75 8.07 12.18 4.45
CA GLU A 75 7.92 11.12 5.45
C GLU A 75 7.79 9.75 4.81
N TYR A 76 7.06 9.66 3.72
CA TYR A 76 6.92 8.41 2.97
C TYR A 76 8.25 7.97 2.33
N VAL A 77 9.03 8.90 1.78
CA VAL A 77 10.39 8.61 1.27
C VAL A 77 11.28 8.06 2.38
N MET A 78 11.24 8.64 3.60
CA MET A 78 11.99 8.12 4.75
C MET A 78 11.58 6.68 5.12
N GLU A 79 10.31 6.33 4.98
CA GLU A 79 9.85 4.96 5.17
C GLU A 79 10.44 4.02 4.11
N VAL A 80 10.38 4.42 2.83
CA VAL A 80 10.90 3.60 1.72
C VAL A 80 12.42 3.43 1.78
N GLU A 81 13.14 4.42 2.31
CA GLU A 81 14.59 4.37 2.55
C GLU A 81 15.01 3.57 3.80
N GLY A 82 14.06 3.13 4.62
CA GLY A 82 14.30 2.34 5.82
C GLY A 82 14.57 3.13 7.10
N ALA A 83 14.53 4.46 7.04
CA ALA A 83 14.73 5.30 8.23
C ALA A 83 13.67 5.08 9.33
N LYS A 84 12.53 4.47 8.96
CA LYS A 84 11.40 4.18 9.85
C LYS A 84 11.24 2.70 10.21
N ASP A 85 12.19 1.84 9.91
CA ASP A 85 12.09 0.40 10.22
C ASP A 85 11.95 0.12 11.73
N HIS A 86 12.45 1.03 12.59
CA HIS A 86 12.24 0.97 14.04
C HIS A 86 10.77 1.18 14.48
N TRP A 87 9.88 1.58 13.58
CA TRP A 87 8.44 1.75 13.85
C TRP A 87 7.67 0.43 13.74
N VAL A 88 8.30 -0.64 13.29
CA VAL A 88 7.68 -1.97 13.26
C VAL A 88 7.58 -2.52 14.66
N LYS A 89 6.40 -3.05 14.98
CA LYS A 89 6.12 -3.63 16.30
C LYS A 89 6.93 -4.88 16.58
N ASN A 90 7.19 -5.11 17.85
CA ASN A 90 7.66 -6.42 18.31
C ASN A 90 6.49 -7.41 18.26
N MET A 91 6.54 -8.37 17.36
CA MET A 91 5.47 -9.36 17.19
C MET A 91 5.28 -10.27 18.43
N ASN A 92 6.26 -10.29 19.35
CA ASN A 92 6.17 -11.05 20.60
C ASN A 92 5.53 -10.24 21.75
N ASP A 93 5.21 -8.96 21.52
CA ASP A 93 4.56 -8.10 22.48
C ASP A 93 3.11 -7.81 22.01
N PRO A 94 2.10 -8.41 22.65
CA PRO A 94 0.70 -8.23 22.25
C PRO A 94 0.20 -6.81 22.47
N ASP A 95 0.86 -6.03 23.33
CA ASP A 95 0.49 -4.64 23.64
C ASP A 95 1.20 -3.63 22.72
N ASP A 96 2.11 -4.06 21.85
CA ASP A 96 2.79 -3.20 20.90
C ASP A 96 1.87 -2.87 19.72
N THR A 97 1.40 -1.62 19.66
CA THR A 97 0.46 -1.11 18.64
C THR A 97 1.14 -0.46 17.44
N ARG A 98 2.47 -0.51 17.36
CA ARG A 98 3.21 0.01 16.20
C ARG A 98 2.84 -0.73 14.92
N TRP A 99 3.44 -0.33 13.80
CA TRP A 99 3.14 -0.90 12.49
C TRP A 99 3.57 -2.37 12.39
N GLU A 100 2.83 -3.14 11.60
CA GLU A 100 3.17 -4.55 11.35
C GLU A 100 4.36 -4.70 10.40
N TYR A 101 4.58 -3.75 9.52
CA TYR A 101 5.66 -3.74 8.53
C TYR A 101 5.92 -2.32 8.02
N THR A 102 7.08 -2.12 7.41
CA THR A 102 7.39 -0.96 6.55
C THR A 102 7.51 -1.40 5.10
N TYR A 103 7.35 -0.47 4.17
CA TYR A 103 7.58 -0.78 2.75
C TYR A 103 9.03 -1.14 2.49
N HIS A 104 9.99 -0.47 3.13
CA HIS A 104 11.40 -0.86 3.07
C HIS A 104 11.62 -2.31 3.51
N GLY A 105 11.07 -2.69 4.67
CA GLY A 105 11.18 -4.07 5.15
C GLY A 105 10.59 -5.09 4.17
N ARG A 106 9.51 -4.74 3.46
CA ARG A 106 8.94 -5.61 2.42
C ARG A 106 9.78 -5.69 1.15
N LEU A 107 10.41 -4.60 0.74
CA LEU A 107 11.21 -4.54 -0.49
C LEU A 107 12.63 -5.09 -0.31
N ALA A 108 13.28 -4.75 0.80
CA ALA A 108 14.69 -5.03 1.04
C ALA A 108 14.94 -6.29 1.89
N ASP A 109 13.97 -6.64 2.75
CA ASP A 109 14.08 -7.76 3.69
C ASP A 109 12.77 -8.55 3.76
N TYR A 110 12.26 -8.96 2.61
CA TYR A 110 11.05 -9.78 2.53
C TYR A 110 11.32 -11.18 3.05
N GLY A 111 10.65 -11.54 4.14
CA GLY A 111 10.73 -12.87 4.72
C GLY A 111 9.36 -13.54 4.83
N VAL A 112 9.31 -14.83 4.63
CA VAL A 112 8.10 -15.62 4.89
C VAL A 112 8.07 -15.96 6.38
N TRP A 113 7.01 -15.51 7.07
CA TRP A 113 6.80 -15.86 8.47
C TRP A 113 6.26 -17.29 8.56
N ARG A 114 6.86 -18.09 9.43
CA ARG A 114 6.33 -19.40 9.79
C ARG A 114 6.53 -19.65 11.27
N GLU A 115 5.71 -20.52 11.82
CA GLU A 115 5.91 -21.03 13.18
C GLU A 115 7.09 -22.00 13.20
N LEU A 116 7.88 -21.94 14.29
CA LEU A 116 8.91 -22.95 14.54
C LEU A 116 8.27 -24.31 14.76
N ARG A 117 8.80 -25.32 14.12
CA ARG A 117 8.47 -26.70 14.45
C ARG A 117 9.27 -27.14 15.69
N ASP A 118 8.75 -28.12 16.42
CA ASP A 118 9.46 -28.67 17.58
C ASP A 118 10.89 -29.12 17.21
N GLY A 119 11.88 -28.58 17.90
CA GLY A 119 13.30 -28.88 17.67
C GLY A 119 14.01 -27.98 16.64
N GLU A 120 13.34 -27.01 16.01
CA GLU A 120 14.00 -26.02 15.13
C GLU A 120 14.52 -24.82 15.93
N SER A 121 15.70 -24.33 15.53
CA SER A 121 16.25 -23.06 16.05
C SER A 121 15.95 -21.90 15.09
N VAL A 122 15.96 -20.67 15.63
CA VAL A 122 15.72 -19.42 14.85
C VAL A 122 16.74 -19.23 13.72
N GLU A 123 17.92 -19.83 13.83
CA GLU A 123 19.02 -19.67 12.86
C GLU A 123 18.89 -20.59 11.63
N ALA A 124 17.92 -21.48 11.59
CA ALA A 124 17.77 -22.49 10.54
C ALA A 124 16.95 -21.98 9.36
N GLY A 125 17.45 -21.05 8.56
CA GLY A 125 16.91 -20.76 7.22
C GLY A 125 16.56 -19.31 6.93
N PRO A 126 16.12 -19.00 5.68
CA PRO A 126 15.80 -17.65 5.23
C PRO A 126 14.42 -17.15 5.70
N PHE A 127 13.83 -17.77 6.70
CA PHE A 127 12.48 -17.46 7.18
C PHE A 127 12.54 -16.58 8.42
N LYS A 128 11.70 -15.56 8.47
CA LYS A 128 11.40 -14.84 9.71
C LYS A 128 10.50 -15.73 10.56
N VAL A 129 10.88 -15.97 11.81
CA VAL A 129 10.16 -16.87 12.70
C VAL A 129 9.40 -16.06 13.74
N ARG A 130 8.13 -16.40 13.96
CA ARG A 130 7.40 -15.96 15.15
C ARG A 130 7.82 -16.87 16.31
N GLN A 131 8.36 -16.26 17.35
CA GLN A 131 8.62 -16.93 18.63
C GLN A 131 7.36 -16.92 19.46
#